data_f489943a010201b0e8997f24d1c45a04
#
_entry.id   f489943a010201b0e8997f24d1c45a04
#
_cell.length_a   1.000
_cell.length_b   1.000
_cell.length_c   1.000
_cell.angle_alpha   90.00
_cell.angle_beta   90.00
_cell.angle_gamma   90.00
#
_symmetry.space_group_name_H-M   'P 1'
#
loop_
_entity.id
_entity.type
_entity.pdbx_description
1 polymer ?
#
loop_
_entity_poly.entity_id
_entity_poly.type
_entity_poly.pdbx_seq_one_letter_code
_entity_poly.pdbx_strand_id
1 'polypeptide(L)'
;VDSKTAGQAIVEGALLAAYKYIGLKSDTSGGTSLAQLSLVVGDKRGPGVRAGVERGQVTATATFLARDLANTPPAYLTARKMAERAVAVAAETGLGVEVFDKDKLLAMGCGGMIGVNQGSVEPPRMVKLTYTPKNPTGHLVLVGKGVMYDSGGISLKPSDGMHAKMKMDM
;
A
#
# COMPACT_ATOMS: atom_id res chain seq x y z
N VAL A 1 -20.99 6.30 19.68
CA VAL A 1 -19.92 6.60 18.69
C VAL A 1 -20.03 8.10 18.38
N ASP A 2 -18.91 8.82 18.46
CA ASP A 2 -18.88 10.25 18.11
C ASP A 2 -19.09 10.44 16.59
N SER A 3 -19.50 11.65 16.19
CA SER A 3 -19.87 11.95 14.81
C SER A 3 -18.70 11.86 13.82
N LYS A 4 -17.46 12.10 14.29
CA LYS A 4 -16.25 11.98 13.46
C LYS A 4 -15.94 10.51 13.15
N THR A 5 -15.92 9.68 14.18
CA THR A 5 -15.71 8.22 14.01
C THR A 5 -16.81 7.60 13.15
N ALA A 6 -18.07 8.00 13.34
CA ALA A 6 -19.18 7.52 12.50
C ALA A 6 -18.99 7.91 11.03
N GLY A 7 -18.67 9.18 10.73
CA GLY A 7 -18.42 9.67 9.38
C GLY A 7 -17.26 8.92 8.72
N GLN A 8 -16.15 8.71 9.44
CA GLN A 8 -15.00 7.95 8.95
C GLN A 8 -15.37 6.51 8.60
N ALA A 9 -16.01 5.79 9.53
CA ALA A 9 -16.35 4.38 9.33
C ALA A 9 -17.31 4.16 8.14
N ILE A 10 -18.30 5.06 7.96
CA ILE A 10 -19.24 4.97 6.84
C ILE A 10 -18.51 5.13 5.51
N VAL A 11 -17.64 6.14 5.39
CA VAL A 11 -16.90 6.41 4.15
C VAL A 11 -15.87 5.32 3.86
N GLU A 12 -15.11 4.90 4.86
CA GLU A 12 -14.19 3.76 4.70
C GLU A 12 -14.93 2.51 4.23
N GLY A 13 -16.03 2.15 4.88
CA GLY A 13 -16.83 0.98 4.51
C GLY A 13 -17.33 1.05 3.07
N ALA A 14 -17.89 2.19 2.66
CA ALA A 14 -18.41 2.39 1.31
C ALA A 14 -17.30 2.33 0.25
N LEU A 15 -16.20 3.06 0.45
CA LEU A 15 -15.08 3.09 -0.48
C LEU A 15 -14.39 1.73 -0.58
N LEU A 16 -14.09 1.09 0.56
CA LEU A 16 -13.42 -0.21 0.57
C LEU A 16 -14.27 -1.32 -0.04
N ALA A 17 -15.60 -1.26 0.09
CA ALA A 17 -16.53 -2.19 -0.58
C ALA A 17 -16.61 -1.93 -2.09
N ALA A 18 -16.48 -0.67 -2.52
CA ALA A 18 -16.49 -0.30 -3.94
C ALA A 18 -15.15 -0.56 -4.66
N TYR A 19 -14.08 -0.90 -3.93
CA TYR A 19 -12.77 -1.15 -4.53
C TYR A 19 -12.78 -2.30 -5.52
N LYS A 20 -12.19 -2.07 -6.68
CA LYS A 20 -11.97 -3.08 -7.72
C LYS A 20 -10.56 -2.94 -8.28
N TYR A 21 -9.84 -4.06 -8.35
CA TYR A 21 -8.62 -4.12 -9.11
C TYR A 21 -8.95 -4.38 -10.59
N ILE A 22 -8.72 -3.38 -11.44
CA ILE A 22 -8.97 -3.45 -12.88
C ILE A 22 -7.69 -3.54 -13.71
N GLY A 23 -6.54 -3.44 -13.07
CA GLY A 23 -5.24 -3.57 -13.74
C GLY A 23 -5.13 -4.91 -14.48
N LEU A 24 -4.67 -4.88 -15.72
CA LEU A 24 -4.48 -6.05 -16.57
C LEU A 24 -5.77 -6.80 -16.98
N LYS A 25 -6.94 -6.25 -16.74
CA LYS A 25 -8.20 -6.80 -17.22
C LYS A 25 -8.56 -6.19 -18.57
N SER A 26 -8.93 -7.02 -19.55
CA SER A 26 -9.44 -6.59 -20.84
C SER A 26 -10.88 -6.05 -20.75
N ASP A 27 -11.68 -6.63 -19.84
CA ASP A 27 -13.03 -6.16 -19.53
C ASP A 27 -13.06 -5.46 -18.20
N THR A 28 -13.29 -4.15 -18.22
CA THR A 28 -13.42 -3.30 -17.03
C THR A 28 -14.87 -2.91 -16.74
N SER A 29 -15.83 -3.36 -17.56
CA SER A 29 -17.26 -3.03 -17.46
C SER A 29 -17.97 -3.71 -16.29
N GLY A 30 -17.34 -4.73 -15.69
CA GLY A 30 -17.91 -5.52 -14.60
C GLY A 30 -18.15 -4.73 -13.31
N GLY A 31 -19.43 -4.51 -12.97
CA GLY A 31 -19.90 -4.06 -11.66
C GLY A 31 -20.17 -2.57 -11.56
N THR A 32 -21.01 -2.24 -10.60
CA THR A 32 -21.45 -0.86 -10.29
C THR A 32 -20.31 -0.05 -9.71
N SER A 33 -20.02 1.13 -10.30
CA SER A 33 -19.14 2.11 -9.66
C SER A 33 -19.98 3.01 -8.75
N LEU A 34 -19.46 3.32 -7.55
CA LEU A 34 -20.07 4.30 -6.67
C LEU A 34 -19.70 5.70 -7.17
N ALA A 35 -20.66 6.38 -7.81
CA ALA A 35 -20.43 7.73 -8.33
C ALA A 35 -20.51 8.78 -7.22
N GLN A 36 -21.41 8.60 -6.25
CA GLN A 36 -21.64 9.55 -5.17
C GLN A 36 -22.19 8.86 -3.92
N LEU A 37 -21.73 9.30 -2.77
CA LEU A 37 -22.28 8.97 -1.46
C LEU A 37 -22.64 10.26 -0.72
N SER A 38 -23.92 10.45 -0.39
CA SER A 38 -24.39 11.60 0.37
C SER A 38 -24.79 11.18 1.78
N LEU A 39 -24.20 11.83 2.78
CA LEU A 39 -24.52 11.61 4.19
C LEU A 39 -25.43 12.74 4.69
N VAL A 40 -26.66 12.39 5.03
CA VAL A 40 -27.63 13.34 5.60
C VAL A 40 -27.53 13.28 7.13
N VAL A 41 -27.19 14.40 7.76
CA VAL A 41 -26.99 14.49 9.20
C VAL A 41 -27.60 15.79 9.74
N GLY A 42 -28.01 15.79 11.00
CA GLY A 42 -28.46 17.00 11.65
C GLY A 42 -27.32 18.02 11.86
N ASP A 43 -27.64 19.32 11.85
CA ASP A 43 -26.68 20.45 11.81
C ASP A 43 -25.57 20.36 12.88
N LYS A 44 -25.93 19.97 14.11
CA LYS A 44 -24.97 19.84 15.22
C LYS A 44 -23.88 18.78 14.99
N ARG A 45 -24.14 17.80 14.14
CA ARG A 45 -23.20 16.70 13.84
C ARG A 45 -22.38 16.95 12.57
N GLY A 46 -22.79 17.89 11.73
CA GLY A 46 -22.19 18.17 10.43
C GLY A 46 -20.67 18.35 10.46
N PRO A 47 -20.10 19.24 11.30
CA PRO A 47 -18.66 19.46 11.35
C PRO A 47 -17.86 18.20 11.71
N GLY A 48 -18.33 17.42 12.70
CA GLY A 48 -17.69 16.17 13.09
C GLY A 48 -17.71 15.13 11.97
N VAL A 49 -18.88 14.94 11.34
CA VAL A 49 -19.02 14.01 10.22
C VAL A 49 -18.11 14.41 9.05
N ARG A 50 -18.02 15.69 8.70
CA ARG A 50 -17.13 16.19 7.63
C ARG A 50 -15.67 15.83 7.91
N ALA A 51 -15.18 16.12 9.11
CA ALA A 51 -13.81 15.74 9.51
C ALA A 51 -13.58 14.23 9.49
N GLY A 52 -14.61 13.43 9.79
CA GLY A 52 -14.57 11.98 9.66
C GLY A 52 -14.51 11.53 8.20
N VAL A 53 -15.32 12.10 7.32
CA VAL A 53 -15.32 11.84 5.88
C VAL A 53 -13.95 12.09 5.28
N GLU A 54 -13.36 13.26 5.54
CA GLU A 54 -12.00 13.60 5.03
C GLU A 54 -10.95 12.58 5.48
N ARG A 55 -10.98 12.19 6.76
CA ARG A 55 -10.07 11.16 7.27
C ARG A 55 -10.33 9.80 6.63
N GLY A 56 -11.58 9.38 6.48
CA GLY A 56 -11.96 8.13 5.85
C GLY A 56 -11.55 8.03 4.39
N GLN A 57 -11.60 9.14 3.66
CA GLN A 57 -11.09 9.20 2.29
C GLN A 57 -9.57 8.97 2.23
N VAL A 58 -8.80 9.59 3.11
CA VAL A 58 -7.34 9.42 3.17
C VAL A 58 -6.97 7.97 3.46
N THR A 59 -7.58 7.37 4.49
CA THR A 59 -7.29 5.99 4.90
C THR A 59 -7.74 4.96 3.85
N ALA A 60 -8.90 5.17 3.21
CA ALA A 60 -9.38 4.31 2.14
C ALA A 60 -8.47 4.40 0.90
N THR A 61 -8.03 5.60 0.51
CA THR A 61 -7.09 5.80 -0.62
C THR A 61 -5.75 5.12 -0.36
N ALA A 62 -5.21 5.24 0.86
CA ALA A 62 -3.99 4.53 1.24
C ALA A 62 -4.17 3.00 1.18
N THR A 63 -5.34 2.51 1.59
CA THR A 63 -5.69 1.08 1.49
C THR A 63 -5.81 0.63 0.03
N PHE A 64 -6.36 1.45 -0.86
CA PHE A 64 -6.39 1.15 -2.30
C PHE A 64 -4.99 1.00 -2.87
N LEU A 65 -4.08 1.91 -2.55
CA LEU A 65 -2.68 1.80 -2.95
C LEU A 65 -2.07 0.46 -2.52
N ALA A 66 -2.26 0.07 -1.25
CA ALA A 66 -1.77 -1.20 -0.75
C ALA A 66 -2.38 -2.41 -1.49
N ARG A 67 -3.70 -2.37 -1.74
CA ARG A 67 -4.41 -3.41 -2.49
C ARG A 67 -3.95 -3.48 -3.95
N ASP A 68 -3.74 -2.35 -4.60
CA ASP A 68 -3.25 -2.29 -5.99
C ASP A 68 -1.85 -2.90 -6.09
N LEU A 69 -0.95 -2.56 -5.16
CA LEU A 69 0.38 -3.14 -5.08
C LEU A 69 0.31 -4.66 -4.84
N ALA A 70 -0.51 -5.10 -3.89
CA ALA A 70 -0.68 -6.53 -3.58
C ALA A 70 -1.31 -7.31 -4.75
N ASN A 71 -2.23 -6.71 -5.51
CA ASN A 71 -2.92 -7.35 -6.63
C ASN A 71 -2.11 -7.31 -7.94
N THR A 72 -1.14 -6.40 -8.06
CA THR A 72 -0.30 -6.33 -9.27
C THR A 72 0.65 -7.53 -9.33
N PRO A 73 0.64 -8.32 -10.41
CA PRO A 73 1.51 -9.48 -10.53
C PRO A 73 3.01 -9.11 -10.45
N PRO A 74 3.87 -10.00 -9.92
CA PRO A 74 5.30 -9.71 -9.69
C PRO A 74 6.08 -9.42 -10.96
N ALA A 75 5.64 -9.90 -12.12
CA ALA A 75 6.22 -9.54 -13.41
C ALA A 75 6.05 -8.06 -13.78
N TYR A 76 5.02 -7.41 -13.25
CA TYR A 76 4.73 -5.99 -13.46
C TYR A 76 5.14 -5.12 -12.27
N LEU A 77 5.12 -5.67 -11.06
CA LEU A 77 5.59 -4.99 -9.86
C LEU A 77 6.91 -5.61 -9.39
N THR A 78 8.00 -5.22 -10.02
CA THR A 78 9.36 -5.62 -9.62
C THR A 78 9.88 -4.72 -8.48
N ALA A 79 11.03 -5.08 -7.87
CA ALA A 79 11.66 -4.27 -6.83
C ALA A 79 11.89 -2.81 -7.27
N ARG A 80 12.31 -2.63 -8.53
CA ARG A 80 12.48 -1.31 -9.14
C ARG A 80 11.16 -0.56 -9.26
N LYS A 81 10.11 -1.22 -9.75
CA LYS A 81 8.77 -0.60 -9.89
C LYS A 81 8.16 -0.23 -8.55
N MET A 82 8.37 -1.06 -7.53
CA MET A 82 7.95 -0.73 -6.16
C MET A 82 8.67 0.52 -5.63
N ALA A 83 9.97 0.64 -5.86
CA ALA A 83 10.73 1.84 -5.50
C ALA A 83 10.26 3.08 -6.29
N GLU A 84 10.02 2.96 -7.59
CA GLU A 84 9.46 4.03 -8.43
C GLU A 84 8.09 4.49 -7.88
N ARG A 85 7.22 3.56 -7.49
CA ARG A 85 5.93 3.92 -6.89
C ARG A 85 6.08 4.63 -5.54
N ALA A 86 7.01 4.21 -4.71
CA ALA A 86 7.30 4.87 -3.44
C ALA A 86 7.82 6.31 -3.66
N VAL A 87 8.66 6.53 -4.66
CA VAL A 87 9.13 7.88 -5.05
C VAL A 87 7.95 8.75 -5.50
N ALA A 88 7.04 8.20 -6.32
CA ALA A 88 5.84 8.93 -6.74
C ALA A 88 4.95 9.30 -5.53
N VAL A 89 4.70 8.37 -4.62
CA VAL A 89 3.93 8.64 -3.39
C VAL A 89 4.60 9.72 -2.54
N ALA A 90 5.92 9.67 -2.41
CA ALA A 90 6.66 10.70 -1.67
C ALA A 90 6.47 12.09 -2.29
N ALA A 91 6.54 12.21 -3.62
CA ALA A 91 6.30 13.45 -4.34
C ALA A 91 4.85 13.96 -4.18
N GLU A 92 3.85 13.05 -4.23
CA GLU A 92 2.43 13.37 -4.06
C GLU A 92 2.11 13.85 -2.63
N THR A 93 2.84 13.36 -1.62
CA THR A 93 2.52 13.56 -0.20
C THR A 93 3.52 14.42 0.56
N GLY A 94 4.59 14.87 -0.08
CA GLY A 94 5.63 15.68 0.55
C GLY A 94 6.53 14.92 1.54
N LEU A 95 6.61 13.59 1.41
CA LEU A 95 7.52 12.75 2.20
C LEU A 95 8.96 12.84 1.66
N GLY A 96 9.94 12.74 2.56
CA GLY A 96 11.31 12.43 2.15
C GLY A 96 11.41 10.99 1.68
N VAL A 97 12.19 10.73 0.62
CA VAL A 97 12.40 9.39 0.09
C VAL A 97 13.88 9.12 -0.17
N GLU A 98 14.33 7.93 0.22
CA GLU A 98 15.66 7.42 -0.09
C GLU A 98 15.54 6.00 -0.61
N VAL A 99 16.16 5.74 -1.75
CA VAL A 99 16.19 4.41 -2.38
C VAL A 99 17.60 3.86 -2.30
N PHE A 100 17.75 2.68 -1.70
CA PHE A 100 18.99 1.94 -1.60
C PHE A 100 18.99 0.86 -2.68
N ASP A 101 19.95 0.94 -3.58
CA ASP A 101 20.21 -0.06 -4.60
C ASP A 101 21.06 -1.22 -4.06
N LYS A 102 21.39 -2.18 -4.93
CA LYS A 102 22.15 -3.36 -4.57
C LYS A 102 23.53 -3.02 -3.98
N ASP A 103 24.21 -2.02 -4.56
CA ASP A 103 25.59 -1.68 -4.13
C ASP A 103 25.57 -1.02 -2.75
N LYS A 104 24.63 -0.13 -2.50
CA LYS A 104 24.40 0.46 -1.18
C LYS A 104 24.03 -0.62 -0.15
N LEU A 105 23.17 -1.57 -0.51
CA LEU A 105 22.77 -2.67 0.39
C LEU A 105 23.95 -3.57 0.73
N LEU A 106 24.83 -3.85 -0.22
CA LEU A 106 26.09 -4.57 0.02
C LEU A 106 27.00 -3.80 0.96
N ALA A 107 27.21 -2.51 0.72
CA ALA A 107 28.05 -1.65 1.56
C ALA A 107 27.51 -1.53 3.00
N MET A 108 26.18 -1.60 3.17
CA MET A 108 25.51 -1.60 4.47
C MET A 108 25.50 -2.96 5.19
N GLY A 109 26.00 -4.03 4.55
CA GLY A 109 25.99 -5.37 5.12
C GLY A 109 24.59 -6.01 5.18
N CYS A 110 23.68 -5.63 4.31
CA CYS A 110 22.29 -6.14 4.25
C CYS A 110 22.24 -7.57 3.65
N GLY A 111 23.00 -8.50 4.21
CA GLY A 111 23.18 -9.85 3.69
C GLY A 111 21.89 -10.65 3.52
N GLY A 112 20.93 -10.48 4.42
CA GLY A 112 19.62 -11.13 4.32
C GLY A 112 18.85 -10.73 3.05
N MET A 113 18.80 -9.43 2.71
CA MET A 113 18.16 -8.96 1.49
C MET A 113 18.89 -9.43 0.22
N ILE A 114 20.21 -9.38 0.24
CA ILE A 114 21.05 -9.84 -0.86
C ILE A 114 20.87 -11.36 -1.07
N GLY A 115 20.88 -12.15 0.01
CA GLY A 115 20.68 -13.60 -0.03
C GLY A 115 19.32 -13.99 -0.61
N VAL A 116 18.25 -13.38 -0.16
CA VAL A 116 16.89 -13.63 -0.68
C VAL A 116 16.76 -13.25 -2.16
N ASN A 117 17.50 -12.23 -2.61
CA ASN A 117 17.43 -11.77 -3.99
C ASN A 117 18.29 -12.57 -4.98
N GLN A 118 19.13 -13.49 -4.53
CA GLN A 118 20.10 -14.19 -5.41
C GLN A 118 19.47 -14.89 -6.61
N GLY A 119 18.26 -15.42 -6.47
CA GLY A 119 17.54 -16.08 -7.56
C GLY A 119 16.78 -15.13 -8.51
N SER A 120 16.82 -13.83 -8.28
CA SER A 120 16.09 -12.84 -9.08
C SER A 120 16.99 -12.17 -10.11
N VAL A 121 16.47 -11.98 -11.32
CA VAL A 121 17.13 -11.14 -12.35
C VAL A 121 16.99 -9.64 -12.05
N GLU A 122 15.98 -9.25 -11.26
CA GLU A 122 15.79 -7.88 -10.81
C GLU A 122 16.59 -7.62 -9.53
N PRO A 123 17.46 -6.58 -9.51
CA PRO A 123 18.24 -6.28 -8.32
C PRO A 123 17.36 -5.76 -7.17
N PRO A 124 17.75 -6.03 -5.90
CA PRO A 124 16.97 -5.65 -4.75
C PRO A 124 16.91 -4.12 -4.57
N ARG A 125 15.88 -3.67 -3.88
CA ARG A 125 15.73 -2.28 -3.44
C ARG A 125 15.26 -2.26 -1.99
N MET A 126 15.78 -1.31 -1.22
CA MET A 126 15.18 -0.88 0.04
C MET A 126 14.73 0.57 -0.11
N VAL A 127 13.57 0.89 0.42
CA VAL A 127 13.02 2.25 0.37
C VAL A 127 12.80 2.73 1.79
N LYS A 128 13.28 3.94 2.06
CA LYS A 128 13.01 4.65 3.31
C LYS A 128 12.16 5.86 2.99
N LEU A 129 10.97 5.91 3.55
CA LEU A 129 10.11 7.09 3.52
C LEU A 129 10.21 7.80 4.87
N THR A 130 10.26 9.12 4.85
CA THR A 130 10.39 9.92 6.07
C THR A 130 9.34 11.01 6.10
N TYR A 131 8.57 11.05 7.17
CA TYR A 131 7.70 12.16 7.52
C TYR A 131 8.31 12.93 8.69
N THR A 132 8.52 14.22 8.51
CA THR A 132 9.09 15.08 9.55
C THR A 132 8.12 16.24 9.81
N PRO A 133 7.35 16.21 10.91
CA PRO A 133 6.50 17.34 11.30
C PRO A 133 7.33 18.51 11.83
N LYS A 134 6.71 19.71 11.92
CA LYS A 134 7.39 20.91 12.45
C LYS A 134 7.97 20.72 13.87
N ASN A 135 7.25 19.99 14.72
CA ASN A 135 7.64 19.77 16.12
C ASN A 135 7.57 18.26 16.42
N PRO A 136 8.61 17.48 16.04
CA PRO A 136 8.63 16.06 16.31
C PRO A 136 8.79 15.80 17.81
N THR A 137 7.98 14.90 18.36
CA THR A 137 8.04 14.50 19.78
C THR A 137 8.72 13.14 19.98
N GLY A 138 9.08 12.46 18.90
CA GLY A 138 9.72 11.15 18.93
C GLY A 138 9.93 10.57 17.54
N HIS A 139 10.48 9.37 17.50
CA HIS A 139 10.68 8.59 16.28
C HIS A 139 9.84 7.32 16.31
N LEU A 140 9.05 7.09 15.27
CA LEU A 140 8.36 5.83 15.02
C LEU A 140 8.90 5.25 13.72
N VAL A 141 9.34 4.00 13.76
CA VAL A 141 9.82 3.28 12.58
C VAL A 141 8.86 2.13 12.29
N LEU A 142 8.33 2.10 11.07
CA LEU A 142 7.52 1.01 10.55
C LEU A 142 8.38 0.23 9.54
N VAL A 143 8.55 -1.06 9.75
CA VAL A 143 9.32 -1.94 8.87
C VAL A 143 8.35 -2.86 8.13
N GLY A 144 8.30 -2.72 6.81
CA GLY A 144 7.46 -3.52 5.93
C GLY A 144 8.27 -4.55 5.16
N LYS A 145 7.78 -5.79 5.09
CA LYS A 145 8.30 -6.81 4.18
C LYS A 145 7.87 -6.48 2.75
N GLY A 146 8.83 -6.31 1.85
CA GLY A 146 8.59 -5.95 0.45
C GLY A 146 8.81 -7.10 -0.54
N VAL A 147 8.69 -8.34 -0.12
CA VAL A 147 8.84 -9.51 -1.01
C VAL A 147 7.62 -9.63 -1.91
N MET A 148 7.79 -9.42 -3.21
CA MET A 148 6.68 -9.38 -4.18
C MET A 148 6.28 -10.76 -4.70
N TYR A 149 7.12 -11.78 -4.52
CA TYR A 149 6.85 -13.16 -4.90
C TYR A 149 7.64 -14.11 -4.00
N ASP A 150 6.96 -15.00 -3.29
CA ASP A 150 7.58 -15.98 -2.41
C ASP A 150 6.87 -17.32 -2.56
N SER A 151 7.57 -18.29 -3.18
CA SER A 151 7.07 -19.65 -3.37
C SER A 151 7.28 -20.55 -2.14
N GLY A 152 8.02 -20.07 -1.14
CA GLY A 152 8.40 -20.83 0.07
C GLY A 152 9.76 -21.52 0.00
N GLY A 153 10.44 -21.55 -1.13
CA GLY A 153 11.75 -22.18 -1.31
C GLY A 153 11.68 -23.71 -1.20
N ILE A 154 12.57 -24.34 -0.39
CA ILE A 154 12.57 -25.79 -0.17
C ILE A 154 11.25 -26.25 0.46
N SER A 155 10.69 -25.47 1.38
CA SER A 155 9.33 -25.68 1.91
C SER A 155 8.33 -24.98 0.99
N LEU A 156 8.04 -25.60 -0.15
CA LEU A 156 7.14 -25.05 -1.17
C LEU A 156 5.72 -24.86 -0.60
N LYS A 157 5.13 -23.71 -0.86
CA LYS A 157 3.73 -23.42 -0.47
C LYS A 157 2.78 -24.39 -1.17
N PRO A 158 1.68 -24.83 -0.51
CA PRO A 158 0.70 -25.72 -1.13
C PRO A 158 0.13 -25.15 -2.43
N SER A 159 -0.12 -26.03 -3.42
CA SER A 159 -0.63 -25.65 -4.74
C SER A 159 -1.97 -24.92 -4.68
N ASP A 160 -2.84 -25.30 -3.76
CA ASP A 160 -4.13 -24.65 -3.55
C ASP A 160 -3.95 -23.19 -3.09
N GLY A 161 -4.38 -22.26 -3.92
CA GLY A 161 -4.25 -20.83 -3.65
C GLY A 161 -2.82 -20.30 -3.68
N MET A 162 -1.87 -21.05 -4.25
CA MET A 162 -0.45 -20.68 -4.31
C MET A 162 -0.24 -19.30 -4.90
N HIS A 163 -0.91 -18.96 -6.01
CA HIS A 163 -0.79 -17.66 -6.65
C HIS A 163 -1.14 -16.48 -5.71
N ALA A 164 -2.23 -16.62 -4.96
CA ALA A 164 -2.61 -15.61 -3.97
C ALA A 164 -1.59 -15.56 -2.82
N LYS A 165 -1.23 -16.72 -2.25
CA LYS A 165 -0.32 -16.82 -1.11
C LYS A 165 1.08 -16.28 -1.39
N MET A 166 1.61 -16.47 -2.61
CA MET A 166 2.92 -15.95 -3.00
C MET A 166 2.96 -14.42 -3.03
N LYS A 167 1.85 -13.79 -3.39
CA LYS A 167 1.73 -12.34 -3.51
C LYS A 167 1.37 -11.66 -2.19
N MET A 168 0.71 -12.37 -1.28
CA MET A 168 0.30 -11.87 0.04
C MET A 168 1.47 -11.66 1.02
N ASP A 169 2.66 -12.10 0.69
CA ASP A 169 3.86 -11.89 1.52
C ASP A 169 4.33 -10.43 1.54
N MET A 170 3.86 -9.65 0.61
CA MET A 170 4.18 -8.23 0.51
C MET A 170 3.35 -7.38 1.46
#